data_ee1b6f9214ffca5f634fd622c3ea9234
#
_entry.id   ee1b6f9214ffca5f634fd622c3ea9234
#
_cell.length_a   1.000
_cell.length_b   1.000
_cell.length_c   1.000
_cell.angle_alpha   90.00
_cell.angle_beta   90.00
_cell.angle_gamma   90.00
#
_symmetry.space_group_name_H-M   'P 1'
#
loop_
_entity.id
_entity.type
_entity.pdbx_description
1 polymer ?
#
loop_
_entity_poly.entity_id
_entity_poly.type
_entity_poly.pdbx_seq_one_letter_code
_entity_poly.pdbx_strand_id
1 'polypeptide(L)'
;MASSPEHPPASRLFTRAFVALGVAELAYFMAHGLLIAITPRFAAGPLGADELGVGVTIGAFAVTALLLRPIAGRTADRRGRRALLVGGALLSMAAIAAHAVVPSLEALIGLRLVLGVAEAFFFVAGFAMVADLAPPGRAGEALSYNSLALYLGIAFGPGVGELLLATGGFTLAWMGGAGLALAATLLALTLPETALRTGGSGRLVLIHRRALLPSVGLFTGVAAMSGFLGFVPLYTDETLRIGGSGPVLLLFGMVVVVTRVAFARLPDRVPGFTLAAAALALIAIGLGTMWVFPTVPGLYAGATLTALGVAFTTPAFFAAIIPRVAPSERGVALGTTSLFIDLAFGGGPVLTGLVAGYAGYAAGFGAVGLVALAGAVGTAYAALGRRTVAAAA
;
A
#
# COMPACT_ATOMS: atom_id res chain seq x y z
N MET A 1 -41.50 -36.72 0.47
CA MET A 1 -41.08 -35.50 1.19
C MET A 1 -39.56 -35.48 1.16
N ALA A 2 -38.98 -34.73 0.24
CA ALA A 2 -37.53 -34.55 0.16
C ALA A 2 -37.14 -33.42 1.13
N SER A 3 -36.31 -33.73 2.14
CA SER A 3 -35.77 -32.78 3.07
C SER A 3 -34.90 -31.79 2.30
N SER A 4 -35.28 -30.51 2.33
CA SER A 4 -34.44 -29.40 1.84
C SER A 4 -33.08 -29.47 2.54
N PRO A 5 -31.96 -29.30 1.82
CA PRO A 5 -30.66 -29.24 2.47
C PRO A 5 -30.63 -28.01 3.40
N GLU A 6 -30.52 -28.26 4.72
CA GLU A 6 -30.27 -27.21 5.70
C GLU A 6 -28.99 -26.47 5.29
N HIS A 7 -29.14 -25.20 4.94
CA HIS A 7 -27.98 -24.33 4.77
C HIS A 7 -27.30 -24.20 6.14
N PRO A 8 -26.00 -24.52 6.26
CA PRO A 8 -25.28 -24.29 7.50
C PRO A 8 -25.42 -22.81 7.88
N PRO A 9 -25.56 -22.49 9.17
CA PRO A 9 -25.76 -21.11 9.62
C PRO A 9 -24.62 -20.25 9.10
N ALA A 10 -24.96 -19.08 8.53
CA ALA A 10 -24.01 -18.14 7.95
C ALA A 10 -22.89 -17.86 8.97
N SER A 11 -21.72 -18.42 8.74
CA SER A 11 -20.57 -18.27 9.62
C SER A 11 -20.22 -16.78 9.73
N ARG A 12 -20.06 -16.27 10.97
CA ARG A 12 -19.81 -14.86 11.23
C ARG A 12 -18.43 -14.44 10.69
N LEU A 13 -18.35 -13.39 9.88
CA LEU A 13 -17.09 -12.85 9.40
C LEU A 13 -16.27 -12.26 10.57
N PHE A 14 -16.92 -11.46 11.41
CA PHE A 14 -16.28 -10.81 12.56
C PHE A 14 -16.15 -11.80 13.74
N THR A 15 -15.20 -12.72 13.62
CA THR A 15 -14.75 -13.58 14.72
C THR A 15 -13.71 -12.85 15.58
N ARG A 16 -13.47 -13.35 16.82
CA ARG A 16 -12.41 -12.79 17.67
C ARG A 16 -11.04 -12.79 16.97
N ALA A 17 -10.70 -13.87 16.26
CA ALA A 17 -9.45 -13.99 15.52
C ALA A 17 -9.38 -12.97 14.36
N PHE A 18 -10.46 -12.79 13.59
CA PHE A 18 -10.51 -11.82 12.50
C PHE A 18 -10.34 -10.38 13.01
N VAL A 19 -11.04 -10.02 14.09
CA VAL A 19 -10.91 -8.69 14.70
C VAL A 19 -9.52 -8.47 15.28
N ALA A 20 -8.96 -9.46 16.00
CA ALA A 20 -7.60 -9.38 16.54
C ALA A 20 -6.54 -9.21 15.44
N LEU A 21 -6.69 -9.91 14.30
CA LEU A 21 -5.84 -9.74 13.14
C LEU A 21 -5.96 -8.33 12.57
N GLY A 22 -7.17 -7.82 12.38
CA GLY A 22 -7.39 -6.46 11.87
C GLY A 22 -6.80 -5.37 12.77
N VAL A 23 -6.86 -5.54 14.11
CA VAL A 23 -6.24 -4.61 15.06
C VAL A 23 -4.72 -4.74 15.03
N ALA A 24 -4.16 -5.96 14.89
CA ALA A 24 -2.72 -6.17 14.74
C ALA A 24 -2.18 -5.51 13.46
N GLU A 25 -2.90 -5.65 12.35
CA GLU A 25 -2.55 -5.00 11.09
C GLU A 25 -2.69 -3.48 11.17
N LEU A 26 -3.72 -2.96 11.82
CA LEU A 26 -3.86 -1.52 12.06
C LEU A 26 -2.66 -0.97 12.84
N ALA A 27 -2.24 -1.62 13.93
CA ALA A 27 -1.08 -1.20 14.70
C ALA A 27 0.21 -1.25 13.86
N TYR A 28 0.38 -2.30 13.04
CA TYR A 28 1.51 -2.45 12.12
C TYR A 28 1.51 -1.32 11.07
N PHE A 29 0.40 -1.09 10.39
CA PHE A 29 0.30 -0.05 9.37
C PHE A 29 0.35 1.37 9.95
N MET A 30 -0.07 1.58 11.19
CA MET A 30 0.16 2.85 11.89
C MET A 30 1.65 3.09 12.17
N ALA A 31 2.41 2.05 12.56
CA ALA A 31 3.86 2.14 12.69
C ALA A 31 4.53 2.55 11.37
N HIS A 32 4.14 1.91 10.27
CA HIS A 32 4.64 2.24 8.94
C HIS A 32 4.12 3.61 8.42
N GLY A 33 2.89 3.97 8.75
CA GLY A 33 2.32 5.29 8.45
C GLY A 33 3.09 6.42 9.14
N LEU A 34 3.51 6.20 10.40
CA LEU A 34 4.39 7.13 11.12
C LEU A 34 5.70 7.36 10.37
N LEU A 35 6.29 6.32 9.77
CA LEU A 35 7.51 6.43 8.98
C LEU A 35 7.33 7.31 7.74
N ILE A 36 6.13 7.43 7.18
CA ILE A 36 5.82 8.31 6.03
C ILE A 36 6.17 9.77 6.38
N ALA A 37 5.81 10.23 7.57
CA ALA A 37 6.08 11.61 8.00
C ALA A 37 7.52 11.82 8.47
N ILE A 38 8.15 10.83 9.08
CA ILE A 38 9.41 11.01 9.83
C ILE A 38 10.63 10.67 8.99
N THR A 39 10.58 9.59 8.18
CA THR A 39 11.75 9.14 7.41
C THR A 39 12.28 10.19 6.43
N PRO A 40 11.45 10.87 5.58
CA PRO A 40 11.98 11.87 4.66
C PRO A 40 12.61 13.06 5.40
N ARG A 41 12.00 13.50 6.51
CA ARG A 41 12.54 14.59 7.35
C ARG A 41 13.86 14.22 8.01
N PHE A 42 13.99 12.96 8.46
CA PHE A 42 15.24 12.47 9.05
C PHE A 42 16.36 12.34 8.01
N ALA A 43 16.03 11.85 6.82
CA ALA A 43 16.99 11.73 5.73
C ALA A 43 17.48 13.10 5.25
N ALA A 44 16.56 14.04 4.98
CA ALA A 44 16.91 15.36 4.48
C ALA A 44 17.60 16.23 5.55
N GLY A 45 17.09 16.24 6.78
CA GLY A 45 17.60 17.08 7.86
C GLY A 45 18.86 16.50 8.52
N PRO A 46 18.73 15.60 9.53
CA PRO A 46 19.90 15.08 10.28
C PRO A 46 20.97 14.41 9.42
N LEU A 47 20.59 13.72 8.33
CA LEU A 47 21.55 13.00 7.49
C LEU A 47 21.98 13.78 6.24
N GLY A 48 21.38 14.93 5.95
CA GLY A 48 21.76 15.81 4.85
C GLY A 48 21.58 15.19 3.46
N ALA A 49 20.64 14.26 3.30
CA ALA A 49 20.36 13.66 2.00
C ALA A 49 19.73 14.68 1.06
N ASP A 50 20.14 14.65 -0.21
CA ASP A 50 19.45 15.32 -1.29
C ASP A 50 18.09 14.64 -1.59
N GLU A 51 17.28 15.24 -2.43
CA GLU A 51 15.95 14.76 -2.77
C GLU A 51 15.97 13.34 -3.39
N LEU A 52 17.00 13.03 -4.18
CA LEU A 52 17.18 11.69 -4.73
C LEU A 52 17.50 10.68 -3.63
N GLY A 53 18.41 11.03 -2.71
CA GLY A 53 18.75 10.21 -1.54
C GLY A 53 17.54 9.95 -0.65
N VAL A 54 16.70 10.97 -0.44
CA VAL A 54 15.39 10.80 0.26
C VAL A 54 14.51 9.82 -0.51
N GLY A 55 14.36 9.98 -1.83
CA GLY A 55 13.55 9.09 -2.67
C GLY A 55 14.02 7.65 -2.64
N VAL A 56 15.34 7.43 -2.72
CA VAL A 56 15.96 6.10 -2.58
C VAL A 56 15.70 5.52 -1.19
N THR A 57 15.85 6.31 -0.14
CA THR A 57 15.58 5.88 1.24
C THR A 57 14.14 5.42 1.41
N ILE A 58 13.18 6.19 0.89
CA ILE A 58 11.75 5.84 0.97
C ILE A 58 11.47 4.56 0.18
N GLY A 59 12.02 4.43 -1.03
CA GLY A 59 11.74 3.31 -1.93
C GLY A 59 12.50 2.02 -1.62
N ALA A 60 13.60 2.07 -0.86
CA ALA A 60 14.53 0.95 -0.66
C ALA A 60 13.84 -0.32 -0.10
N PHE A 61 12.88 -0.18 0.82
CA PHE A 61 12.17 -1.34 1.39
C PHE A 61 11.49 -2.19 0.31
N ALA A 62 11.02 -1.58 -0.77
CA ALA A 62 10.31 -2.26 -1.84
C ALA A 62 11.20 -3.27 -2.58
N VAL A 63 12.51 -3.05 -2.63
CA VAL A 63 13.47 -3.98 -3.28
C VAL A 63 13.45 -5.33 -2.59
N THR A 64 13.62 -5.36 -1.28
CA THR A 64 13.63 -6.61 -0.51
C THR A 64 12.23 -7.20 -0.36
N ALA A 65 11.19 -6.36 -0.24
CA ALA A 65 9.81 -6.83 -0.25
C ALA A 65 9.51 -7.58 -1.55
N LEU A 66 9.82 -7.00 -2.71
CA LEU A 66 9.65 -7.60 -4.03
C LEU A 66 10.35 -8.96 -4.15
N LEU A 67 11.63 -9.01 -3.78
CA LEU A 67 12.46 -10.21 -3.93
C LEU A 67 12.02 -11.35 -2.98
N LEU A 68 11.51 -11.00 -1.80
CA LEU A 68 11.20 -11.99 -0.76
C LEU A 68 9.74 -12.43 -0.73
N ARG A 69 8.79 -11.75 -1.42
CA ARG A 69 7.38 -12.19 -1.44
C ARG A 69 7.18 -13.66 -1.87
N PRO A 70 7.87 -14.19 -2.92
CA PRO A 70 7.74 -15.60 -3.26
C PRO A 70 8.27 -16.55 -2.19
N ILE A 71 9.31 -16.12 -1.46
CA ILE A 71 9.90 -16.88 -0.36
C ILE A 71 8.97 -16.82 0.87
N ALA A 72 8.42 -15.65 1.16
CA ALA A 72 7.47 -15.45 2.25
C ALA A 72 6.22 -16.34 2.08
N GLY A 73 5.64 -16.40 0.88
CA GLY A 73 4.51 -17.28 0.60
C GLY A 73 4.81 -18.75 0.90
N ARG A 74 5.91 -19.28 0.37
CA ARG A 74 6.32 -20.67 0.63
C ARG A 74 6.61 -20.93 2.12
N THR A 75 7.19 -19.96 2.79
CA THR A 75 7.52 -20.09 4.20
C THR A 75 6.26 -20.05 5.07
N ALA A 76 5.27 -19.22 4.70
CA ALA A 76 3.95 -19.17 5.33
C ALA A 76 3.24 -20.53 5.25
N ASP A 77 3.28 -21.17 4.08
CA ASP A 77 2.65 -22.49 3.87
C ASP A 77 3.39 -23.62 4.62
N ARG A 78 4.71 -23.51 4.80
CA ARG A 78 5.54 -24.57 5.44
C ARG A 78 5.69 -24.42 6.94
N ARG A 79 5.96 -23.19 7.42
CA ARG A 79 6.27 -22.91 8.82
C ARG A 79 5.08 -22.37 9.61
N GLY A 80 4.00 -22.02 8.91
CA GLY A 80 2.81 -21.43 9.51
C GLY A 80 2.73 -19.94 9.27
N ARG A 81 1.50 -19.44 9.16
CA ARG A 81 1.21 -18.02 8.88
C ARG A 81 1.43 -17.15 10.10
N ARG A 82 1.04 -17.66 11.28
CA ARG A 82 1.25 -16.94 12.54
C ARG A 82 2.74 -16.69 12.80
N ALA A 83 3.61 -17.67 12.57
CA ALA A 83 5.04 -17.53 12.81
C ALA A 83 5.65 -16.42 11.94
N LEU A 84 5.24 -16.32 10.65
CA LEU A 84 5.70 -15.27 9.75
C LEU A 84 5.13 -13.90 10.12
N LEU A 85 3.86 -13.84 10.50
CA LEU A 85 3.22 -12.59 10.92
C LEU A 85 3.93 -12.01 12.15
N VAL A 86 4.16 -12.84 13.17
CA VAL A 86 4.90 -12.47 14.40
C VAL A 86 6.33 -12.08 14.07
N GLY A 87 7.04 -12.89 13.26
CA GLY A 87 8.42 -12.63 12.88
C GLY A 87 8.58 -11.32 12.07
N GLY A 88 7.66 -11.05 11.14
CA GLY A 88 7.62 -9.80 10.38
C GLY A 88 7.37 -8.59 11.28
N ALA A 89 6.40 -8.66 12.20
CA ALA A 89 6.11 -7.57 13.13
C ALA A 89 7.29 -7.32 14.10
N LEU A 90 7.90 -8.38 14.61
CA LEU A 90 9.06 -8.29 15.51
C LEU A 90 10.29 -7.69 14.79
N LEU A 91 10.55 -8.13 13.56
CA LEU A 91 11.63 -7.59 12.75
C LEU A 91 11.38 -6.10 12.43
N SER A 92 10.13 -5.74 12.14
CA SER A 92 9.73 -4.34 11.93
C SER A 92 9.96 -3.50 13.18
N MET A 93 9.55 -4.00 14.36
CA MET A 93 9.79 -3.36 15.65
C MET A 93 11.30 -3.09 15.86
N ALA A 94 12.13 -4.12 15.69
CA ALA A 94 13.58 -4.00 15.88
C ALA A 94 14.22 -3.02 14.89
N ALA A 95 13.82 -3.09 13.59
CA ALA A 95 14.32 -2.20 12.58
C ALA A 95 13.90 -0.74 12.83
N ILE A 96 12.64 -0.48 13.21
CA ILE A 96 12.16 0.87 13.54
C ILE A 96 12.91 1.41 14.77
N ALA A 97 13.08 0.62 15.82
CA ALA A 97 13.84 1.03 16.99
C ALA A 97 15.30 1.38 16.65
N ALA A 98 15.93 0.61 15.76
CA ALA A 98 17.30 0.84 15.32
C ALA A 98 17.49 2.18 14.56
N HIS A 99 16.43 2.78 14.00
CA HIS A 99 16.50 4.13 13.40
C HIS A 99 16.96 5.20 14.40
N ALA A 100 16.75 5.01 15.70
CA ALA A 100 17.15 5.96 16.73
C ALA A 100 18.67 6.14 16.85
N VAL A 101 19.46 5.19 16.34
CA VAL A 101 20.93 5.17 16.43
C VAL A 101 21.63 5.15 15.07
N VAL A 102 20.89 5.46 14.00
CA VAL A 102 21.43 5.48 12.63
C VAL A 102 22.41 6.63 12.45
N PRO A 103 23.66 6.38 12.03
CA PRO A 103 24.69 7.39 11.92
C PRO A 103 24.82 7.98 10.50
N SER A 104 24.25 7.34 9.47
CA SER A 104 24.46 7.73 8.07
C SER A 104 23.29 7.35 7.17
N LEU A 105 23.22 7.93 5.98
CA LEU A 105 22.21 7.65 4.97
C LEU A 105 22.25 6.18 4.52
N GLU A 106 23.43 5.60 4.34
CA GLU A 106 23.61 4.20 3.93
C GLU A 106 23.07 3.25 5.00
N ALA A 107 23.30 3.56 6.28
CA ALA A 107 22.75 2.79 7.39
C ALA A 107 21.22 2.87 7.43
N LEU A 108 20.65 4.05 7.16
CA LEU A 108 19.21 4.26 7.04
C LEU A 108 18.64 3.43 5.89
N ILE A 109 19.25 3.48 4.71
CA ILE A 109 18.86 2.64 3.55
C ILE A 109 18.95 1.16 3.90
N GLY A 110 20.00 0.74 4.60
CA GLY A 110 20.13 -0.64 5.10
C GLY A 110 18.96 -1.07 5.99
N LEU A 111 18.53 -0.23 6.94
CA LEU A 111 17.35 -0.50 7.76
C LEU A 111 16.06 -0.52 6.95
N ARG A 112 15.94 0.32 5.92
CA ARG A 112 14.79 0.28 5.00
C ARG A 112 14.73 -1.04 4.23
N LEU A 113 15.86 -1.59 3.81
CA LEU A 113 15.93 -2.94 3.23
C LEU A 113 15.47 -4.01 4.23
N VAL A 114 15.88 -3.92 5.50
CA VAL A 114 15.40 -4.82 6.55
C VAL A 114 13.88 -4.70 6.77
N LEU A 115 13.34 -3.48 6.75
CA LEU A 115 11.89 -3.27 6.80
C LEU A 115 11.16 -3.91 5.63
N GLY A 116 11.74 -3.96 4.44
CA GLY A 116 11.15 -4.66 3.30
C GLY A 116 11.07 -6.19 3.50
N VAL A 117 12.05 -6.79 4.20
CA VAL A 117 11.96 -8.20 4.64
C VAL A 117 10.78 -8.39 5.59
N ALA A 118 10.66 -7.51 6.59
CA ALA A 118 9.58 -7.53 7.57
C ALA A 118 8.21 -7.40 6.89
N GLU A 119 8.09 -6.46 5.94
CA GLU A 119 6.88 -6.20 5.15
C GLU A 119 6.49 -7.43 4.33
N ALA A 120 7.44 -8.07 3.62
CA ALA A 120 7.15 -9.26 2.84
C ALA A 120 6.56 -10.38 3.71
N PHE A 121 7.09 -10.58 4.90
CA PHE A 121 6.63 -11.62 5.81
C PHE A 121 5.27 -11.28 6.42
N PHE A 122 5.14 -10.08 6.97
CA PHE A 122 3.90 -9.65 7.64
C PHE A 122 2.73 -9.60 6.66
N PHE A 123 2.91 -8.94 5.52
CA PHE A 123 1.86 -8.72 4.53
C PHE A 123 1.37 -10.03 3.90
N VAL A 124 2.30 -10.91 3.47
CA VAL A 124 1.93 -12.18 2.85
C VAL A 124 1.21 -13.09 3.85
N ALA A 125 1.70 -13.16 5.08
CA ALA A 125 1.09 -13.98 6.12
C ALA A 125 -0.28 -13.42 6.55
N GLY A 126 -0.41 -12.11 6.69
CA GLY A 126 -1.65 -11.42 7.05
C GLY A 126 -2.75 -11.64 6.00
N PHE A 127 -2.46 -11.37 4.74
CA PHE A 127 -3.40 -11.58 3.64
C PHE A 127 -3.87 -13.04 3.54
N ALA A 128 -2.95 -13.99 3.69
CA ALA A 128 -3.29 -15.40 3.69
C ALA A 128 -4.18 -15.78 4.89
N MET A 129 -3.86 -15.27 6.08
CA MET A 129 -4.64 -15.53 7.30
C MET A 129 -6.05 -14.91 7.21
N VAL A 130 -6.20 -13.71 6.64
CA VAL A 130 -7.51 -13.10 6.36
C VAL A 130 -8.37 -14.01 5.49
N ALA A 131 -7.78 -14.54 4.40
CA ALA A 131 -8.49 -15.44 3.50
C ALA A 131 -8.93 -16.75 4.19
N ASP A 132 -8.08 -17.28 5.10
CA ASP A 132 -8.39 -18.50 5.85
C ASP A 132 -9.48 -18.30 6.92
N LEU A 133 -9.48 -17.13 7.58
CA LEU A 133 -10.47 -16.79 8.60
C LEU A 133 -11.82 -16.39 8.00
N ALA A 134 -11.85 -16.12 6.69
CA ALA A 134 -13.06 -15.73 6.00
C ALA A 134 -14.03 -16.93 5.84
N PRO A 135 -15.34 -16.71 6.04
CA PRO A 135 -16.34 -17.71 5.70
C PRO A 135 -16.30 -18.10 4.21
N PRO A 136 -16.72 -19.33 3.85
CA PRO A 136 -16.78 -19.76 2.46
C PRO A 136 -17.54 -18.75 1.58
N GLY A 137 -16.91 -18.34 0.47
CA GLY A 137 -17.46 -17.37 -0.48
C GLY A 137 -17.34 -15.90 -0.09
N ARG A 138 -16.82 -15.56 1.12
CA ARG A 138 -16.71 -14.17 1.60
C ARG A 138 -15.26 -13.65 1.74
N ALA A 139 -14.29 -14.35 1.15
CA ALA A 139 -12.88 -13.96 1.23
C ALA A 139 -12.61 -12.55 0.64
N GLY A 140 -13.29 -12.19 -0.46
CA GLY A 140 -13.18 -10.85 -1.04
C GLY A 140 -13.69 -9.74 -0.10
N GLU A 141 -14.78 -9.98 0.60
CA GLU A 141 -15.34 -9.07 1.62
C GLU A 141 -14.37 -8.94 2.81
N ALA A 142 -13.83 -10.05 3.29
CA ALA A 142 -12.83 -10.07 4.37
C ALA A 142 -11.59 -9.25 4.01
N LEU A 143 -11.03 -9.45 2.82
CA LEU A 143 -9.88 -8.70 2.31
C LEU A 143 -10.19 -7.21 2.13
N SER A 144 -11.43 -6.88 1.75
CA SER A 144 -11.86 -5.48 1.64
C SER A 144 -11.88 -4.78 3.00
N TYR A 145 -12.46 -5.39 4.03
CA TYR A 145 -12.39 -4.85 5.40
C TYR A 145 -10.96 -4.76 5.92
N ASN A 146 -10.17 -5.79 5.65
CA ASN A 146 -8.77 -5.82 6.07
C ASN A 146 -7.95 -4.69 5.45
N SER A 147 -8.20 -4.33 4.20
CA SER A 147 -7.51 -3.22 3.53
C SER A 147 -7.77 -1.86 4.19
N LEU A 148 -8.82 -1.72 4.99
CA LEU A 148 -9.08 -0.48 5.74
C LEU A 148 -7.98 -0.23 6.78
N ALA A 149 -7.41 -1.28 7.38
CA ALA A 149 -6.31 -1.15 8.35
C ALA A 149 -5.10 -0.42 7.74
N LEU A 150 -4.74 -0.74 6.49
CA LEU A 150 -3.66 -0.05 5.75
C LEU A 150 -3.95 1.46 5.60
N TYR A 151 -5.14 1.81 5.12
CA TYR A 151 -5.47 3.22 4.87
C TYR A 151 -5.70 4.02 6.14
N LEU A 152 -6.23 3.39 7.21
CA LEU A 152 -6.28 4.01 8.52
C LEU A 152 -4.87 4.22 9.11
N GLY A 153 -3.95 3.27 8.87
CA GLY A 153 -2.54 3.45 9.21
C GLY A 153 -1.90 4.65 8.50
N ILE A 154 -2.16 4.80 7.20
CA ILE A 154 -1.71 5.96 6.41
C ILE A 154 -2.39 7.27 6.88
N ALA A 155 -3.64 7.20 7.33
CA ALA A 155 -4.38 8.37 7.80
C ALA A 155 -3.89 8.88 9.16
N PHE A 156 -3.73 7.98 10.13
CA PHE A 156 -3.45 8.36 11.52
C PHE A 156 -1.96 8.30 11.87
N GLY A 157 -1.20 7.38 11.25
CA GLY A 157 0.22 7.16 11.55
C GLY A 157 1.07 8.43 11.44
N PRO A 158 0.99 9.20 10.34
CA PRO A 158 1.76 10.42 10.18
C PRO A 158 1.49 11.47 11.25
N GLY A 159 0.22 11.67 11.63
CA GLY A 159 -0.14 12.61 12.70
C GLY A 159 0.44 12.21 14.05
N VAL A 160 0.42 10.91 14.37
CA VAL A 160 1.09 10.37 15.57
C VAL A 160 2.58 10.61 15.50
N GLY A 161 3.20 10.36 14.33
CA GLY A 161 4.64 10.59 14.11
C GLY A 161 5.04 12.04 14.31
N GLU A 162 4.31 12.98 13.74
CA GLU A 162 4.56 14.41 13.88
C GLU A 162 4.38 14.90 15.32
N LEU A 163 3.36 14.40 16.02
CA LEU A 163 3.16 14.71 17.44
C LEU A 163 4.35 14.24 18.30
N LEU A 164 4.81 13.00 18.09
CA LEU A 164 5.96 12.45 18.82
C LEU A 164 7.25 13.19 18.45
N LEU A 165 7.44 13.54 17.18
CA LEU A 165 8.58 14.34 16.72
C LEU A 165 8.60 15.72 17.39
N ALA A 166 7.44 16.40 17.46
CA ALA A 166 7.33 17.72 18.07
C ALA A 166 7.56 17.72 19.58
N THR A 167 7.22 16.62 20.26
CA THR A 167 7.31 16.52 21.74
C THR A 167 8.66 15.97 22.23
N GLY A 168 9.33 15.10 21.48
CA GLY A 168 10.55 14.43 21.94
C GLY A 168 11.53 14.09 20.83
N GLY A 169 11.40 14.74 19.67
CA GLY A 169 12.33 14.57 18.56
C GLY A 169 12.25 13.21 17.87
N PHE A 170 13.20 12.95 17.00
CA PHE A 170 13.24 11.72 16.19
C PHE A 170 13.28 10.45 17.03
N THR A 171 14.04 10.46 18.14
CA THR A 171 14.15 9.28 19.01
C THR A 171 12.79 8.86 19.56
N LEU A 172 11.98 9.80 20.07
CA LEU A 172 10.64 9.48 20.58
C LEU A 172 9.73 9.00 19.45
N ALA A 173 9.81 9.59 18.25
CA ALA A 173 9.04 9.15 17.10
C ALA A 173 9.39 7.70 16.69
N TRP A 174 10.68 7.36 16.63
CA TRP A 174 11.12 5.98 16.34
C TRP A 174 10.65 4.98 17.41
N MET A 175 10.79 5.34 18.70
CA MET A 175 10.33 4.49 19.81
C MET A 175 8.81 4.33 19.80
N GLY A 176 8.05 5.36 19.45
CA GLY A 176 6.61 5.27 19.27
C GLY A 176 6.20 4.33 18.14
N GLY A 177 6.88 4.41 16.99
CA GLY A 177 6.70 3.47 15.88
C GLY A 177 7.05 2.03 16.27
N ALA A 178 8.17 1.83 16.97
CA ALA A 178 8.56 0.53 17.50
C ALA A 178 7.53 -0.01 18.52
N GLY A 179 6.97 0.85 19.36
CA GLY A 179 5.89 0.51 20.29
C GLY A 179 4.62 0.02 19.59
N LEU A 180 4.22 0.68 18.49
CA LEU A 180 3.10 0.23 17.66
C LEU A 180 3.38 -1.13 17.00
N ALA A 181 4.61 -1.34 16.49
CA ALA A 181 5.01 -2.62 15.91
C ALA A 181 5.11 -3.73 16.98
N LEU A 182 5.50 -3.38 18.22
CA LEU A 182 5.45 -4.29 19.37
C LEU A 182 4.00 -4.68 19.70
N ALA A 183 3.07 -3.71 19.72
CA ALA A 183 1.66 -4.01 19.93
C ALA A 183 1.12 -4.94 18.84
N ALA A 184 1.48 -4.72 17.57
CA ALA A 184 1.15 -5.64 16.48
C ALA A 184 1.72 -7.05 16.73
N THR A 185 2.97 -7.16 17.20
CA THR A 185 3.62 -8.43 17.54
C THR A 185 2.86 -9.17 18.66
N LEU A 186 2.53 -8.47 19.75
CA LEU A 186 1.81 -9.04 20.89
C LEU A 186 0.42 -9.53 20.50
N LEU A 187 -0.30 -8.75 19.68
CA LEU A 187 -1.60 -9.15 19.15
C LEU A 187 -1.47 -10.37 18.20
N ALA A 188 -0.47 -10.38 17.32
CA ALA A 188 -0.21 -11.49 16.42
C ALA A 188 0.10 -12.81 17.18
N LEU A 189 0.71 -12.73 18.34
CA LEU A 189 0.94 -13.90 19.22
C LEU A 189 -0.36 -14.53 19.75
N THR A 190 -1.46 -13.78 19.82
CA THR A 190 -2.76 -14.31 20.29
C THR A 190 -3.56 -15.02 19.19
N LEU A 191 -3.13 -14.89 17.93
CA LEU A 191 -3.84 -15.44 16.78
C LEU A 191 -3.65 -16.96 16.68
N PRO A 192 -4.67 -17.70 16.20
CA PRO A 192 -4.52 -19.13 15.91
C PRO A 192 -3.61 -19.34 14.69
N GLU A 193 -2.97 -20.50 14.60
CA GLU A 193 -2.31 -20.93 13.36
C GLU A 193 -3.38 -21.40 12.37
N THR A 194 -3.37 -20.84 11.15
CA THR A 194 -4.39 -21.15 10.13
C THR A 194 -3.83 -21.95 8.96
N ALA A 195 -2.49 -22.11 8.87
CA ALA A 195 -1.90 -22.86 7.77
C ALA A 195 -2.31 -24.35 7.83
N LEU A 196 -3.03 -24.78 6.81
CA LEU A 196 -3.12 -26.21 6.50
C LEU A 196 -1.76 -26.57 5.88
N ARG A 197 -0.98 -27.46 6.53
CA ARG A 197 0.29 -27.97 6.02
C ARG A 197 0.08 -28.82 4.77
N THR A 198 -0.33 -28.20 3.70
CA THR A 198 -0.41 -28.83 2.37
C THR A 198 0.92 -28.57 1.67
N GLY A 199 1.70 -29.62 1.49
CA GLY A 199 2.96 -29.57 0.74
C GLY A 199 2.69 -29.24 -0.73
N GLY A 200 2.45 -27.97 -1.04
CA GLY A 200 2.29 -27.48 -2.40
C GLY A 200 3.63 -27.50 -3.14
N SER A 201 3.86 -28.53 -3.96
CA SER A 201 4.99 -28.65 -4.88
C SER A 201 4.70 -27.95 -6.22
N GLY A 202 3.97 -26.85 -6.23
CA GLY A 202 3.63 -26.10 -7.44
C GLY A 202 4.85 -25.43 -8.06
N ARG A 203 5.03 -25.57 -9.39
CA ARG A 203 6.04 -24.87 -10.18
C ARG A 203 5.84 -23.36 -10.02
N LEU A 204 6.89 -22.59 -9.67
CA LEU A 204 6.82 -21.13 -9.59
C LEU A 204 6.62 -20.55 -10.99
N VAL A 205 5.40 -20.19 -11.31
CA VAL A 205 5.12 -19.27 -12.40
C VAL A 205 5.10 -17.87 -11.79
N LEU A 206 6.15 -17.08 -12.08
CA LEU A 206 6.30 -15.73 -11.49
C LEU A 206 5.45 -14.69 -12.20
N ILE A 207 5.16 -14.86 -13.49
CA ILE A 207 4.50 -13.85 -14.31
C ILE A 207 3.34 -14.46 -15.09
N HIS A 208 2.15 -13.92 -14.92
CA HIS A 208 0.95 -14.27 -15.68
C HIS A 208 0.71 -13.26 -16.80
N ARG A 209 0.80 -13.68 -18.07
CA ARG A 209 0.74 -12.78 -19.25
C ARG A 209 -0.52 -11.92 -19.31
N ARG A 210 -1.70 -12.48 -18.96
CA ARG A 210 -2.97 -11.72 -18.98
C ARG A 210 -3.08 -10.66 -17.89
N ALA A 211 -2.27 -10.76 -16.83
CA ALA A 211 -2.22 -9.78 -15.74
C ALA A 211 -1.25 -8.63 -16.04
N LEU A 212 -0.32 -8.76 -16.99
CA LEU A 212 0.73 -7.76 -17.25
C LEU A 212 0.16 -6.37 -17.55
N LEU A 213 -0.71 -6.26 -18.55
CA LEU A 213 -1.26 -4.96 -18.96
C LEU A 213 -2.02 -4.25 -17.83
N PRO A 214 -2.95 -4.91 -17.12
CA PRO A 214 -3.58 -4.28 -15.95
C PRO A 214 -2.58 -3.94 -14.84
N SER A 215 -1.53 -4.75 -14.63
CA SER A 215 -0.53 -4.50 -13.60
C SER A 215 0.36 -3.30 -13.93
N VAL A 216 0.68 -3.06 -15.20
CA VAL A 216 1.35 -1.82 -15.65
C VAL A 216 0.48 -0.59 -15.36
N GLY A 217 -0.82 -0.66 -15.63
CA GLY A 217 -1.74 0.42 -15.27
C GLY A 217 -1.79 0.67 -13.75
N LEU A 218 -1.88 -0.41 -12.96
CA LEU A 218 -1.84 -0.31 -11.50
C LEU A 218 -0.52 0.29 -10.99
N PHE A 219 0.62 -0.11 -11.57
CA PHE A 219 1.93 0.46 -11.29
C PHE A 219 1.91 1.98 -11.38
N THR A 220 1.34 2.56 -12.44
CA THR A 220 1.34 4.03 -12.63
C THR A 220 0.58 4.77 -11.52
N GLY A 221 -0.55 4.24 -11.07
CA GLY A 221 -1.33 4.83 -9.99
C GLY A 221 -0.66 4.67 -8.61
N VAL A 222 -0.08 3.51 -8.33
CA VAL A 222 0.63 3.26 -7.06
C VAL A 222 1.93 4.04 -7.00
N ALA A 223 2.67 4.17 -8.11
CA ALA A 223 3.89 4.99 -8.17
C ALA A 223 3.59 6.47 -7.92
N ALA A 224 2.49 6.97 -8.50
CA ALA A 224 2.03 8.33 -8.25
C ALA A 224 1.64 8.55 -6.77
N MET A 225 0.89 7.62 -6.18
CA MET A 225 0.54 7.65 -4.77
C MET A 225 1.77 7.60 -3.85
N SER A 226 2.70 6.68 -4.10
CA SER A 226 3.87 6.50 -3.24
C SER A 226 4.84 7.69 -3.33
N GLY A 227 4.99 8.30 -4.52
CA GLY A 227 5.73 9.54 -4.71
C GLY A 227 5.12 10.71 -3.93
N PHE A 228 3.79 10.87 -3.99
CA PHE A 228 3.08 11.87 -3.18
C PHE A 228 3.30 11.64 -1.68
N LEU A 229 2.99 10.44 -1.18
CA LEU A 229 3.10 10.12 0.24
C LEU A 229 4.54 10.32 0.76
N GLY A 230 5.54 9.99 -0.05
CA GLY A 230 6.94 10.08 0.34
C GLY A 230 7.45 11.52 0.46
N PHE A 231 6.93 12.44 -0.35
CA PHE A 231 7.47 13.81 -0.41
C PHE A 231 6.54 14.90 0.12
N VAL A 232 5.27 14.58 0.41
CA VAL A 232 4.36 15.58 0.99
C VAL A 232 4.88 16.16 2.32
N PRO A 233 5.59 15.41 3.21
CA PRO A 233 6.16 16.01 4.41
C PRO A 233 7.16 17.14 4.12
N LEU A 234 8.10 16.93 3.19
CA LEU A 234 9.07 17.95 2.80
C LEU A 234 8.42 19.11 2.02
N TYR A 235 7.45 18.79 1.17
CA TYR A 235 6.68 19.81 0.45
C TYR A 235 5.92 20.74 1.40
N THR A 236 5.31 20.23 2.47
CA THR A 236 4.64 21.06 3.49
C THR A 236 5.60 21.89 4.30
N ASP A 237 6.79 21.38 4.58
CA ASP A 237 7.78 22.08 5.42
C ASP A 237 8.58 23.13 4.62
N GLU A 238 9.06 22.77 3.43
CA GLU A 238 10.00 23.58 2.68
C GLU A 238 9.34 24.50 1.64
N THR A 239 8.31 23.99 0.92
CA THR A 239 7.63 24.77 -0.11
C THR A 239 6.51 25.61 0.48
N LEU A 240 5.59 25.00 1.21
CA LEU A 240 4.41 25.69 1.75
C LEU A 240 4.64 26.31 3.12
N ARG A 241 5.62 25.84 3.88
CA ARG A 241 6.02 26.32 5.21
C ARG A 241 4.85 26.34 6.20
N ILE A 242 4.00 25.31 6.16
CA ILE A 242 2.81 25.19 7.02
C ILE A 242 3.04 24.29 8.26
N GLY A 243 4.27 23.77 8.43
CA GLY A 243 4.70 23.11 9.66
C GLY A 243 4.06 21.75 9.95
N GLY A 244 3.79 20.95 8.91
CA GLY A 244 3.36 19.58 9.09
C GLY A 244 2.49 19.01 7.95
N SER A 245 2.61 17.71 7.72
CA SER A 245 1.86 16.96 6.73
C SER A 245 0.69 16.16 7.32
N GLY A 246 0.61 16.03 8.65
CA GLY A 246 -0.38 15.22 9.34
C GLY A 246 -1.82 15.52 8.92
N PRO A 247 -2.28 16.79 8.89
CA PRO A 247 -3.65 17.11 8.51
C PRO A 247 -3.99 16.71 7.05
N VAL A 248 -3.08 16.91 6.09
CA VAL A 248 -3.34 16.53 4.70
C VAL A 248 -3.30 15.01 4.50
N LEU A 249 -2.42 14.31 5.21
CA LEU A 249 -2.36 12.84 5.18
C LEU A 249 -3.56 12.20 5.88
N LEU A 250 -4.05 12.82 6.96
CA LEU A 250 -5.31 12.43 7.60
C LEU A 250 -6.48 12.60 6.62
N LEU A 251 -6.59 13.75 5.95
CA LEU A 251 -7.60 13.99 4.93
C LEU A 251 -7.50 12.94 3.82
N PHE A 252 -6.30 12.71 3.28
CA PHE A 252 -6.06 11.72 2.23
C PHE A 252 -6.56 10.33 2.64
N GLY A 253 -6.11 9.82 3.79
CA GLY A 253 -6.50 8.50 4.27
C GLY A 253 -7.99 8.40 4.56
N MET A 254 -8.60 9.42 5.17
CA MET A 254 -10.03 9.44 5.44
C MET A 254 -10.87 9.50 4.16
N VAL A 255 -10.47 10.28 3.16
CA VAL A 255 -11.15 10.30 1.85
C VAL A 255 -11.08 8.91 1.20
N VAL A 256 -9.92 8.23 1.25
CA VAL A 256 -9.82 6.85 0.73
C VAL A 256 -10.76 5.90 1.47
N VAL A 257 -10.77 5.92 2.80
CA VAL A 257 -11.61 5.03 3.63
C VAL A 257 -13.10 5.30 3.38
N VAL A 258 -13.52 6.55 3.47
CA VAL A 258 -14.94 6.94 3.27
C VAL A 258 -15.39 6.56 1.85
N THR A 259 -14.57 6.84 0.84
CA THR A 259 -14.90 6.51 -0.57
C THR A 259 -15.02 5.00 -0.76
N ARG A 260 -14.12 4.20 -0.20
CA ARG A 260 -14.19 2.73 -0.28
C ARG A 260 -15.42 2.15 0.39
N VAL A 261 -15.83 2.70 1.52
CA VAL A 261 -17.03 2.25 2.24
C VAL A 261 -18.30 2.71 1.51
N ALA A 262 -18.39 3.99 1.14
CA ALA A 262 -19.57 4.56 0.50
C ALA A 262 -19.83 3.98 -0.90
N PHE A 263 -18.77 3.69 -1.65
CA PHE A 263 -18.84 3.23 -3.03
C PHE A 263 -18.29 1.80 -3.21
N ALA A 264 -18.38 0.96 -2.19
CA ALA A 264 -17.85 -0.41 -2.20
C ALA A 264 -18.33 -1.27 -3.38
N ARG A 265 -19.56 -1.02 -3.86
CA ARG A 265 -20.20 -1.76 -4.97
C ARG A 265 -19.90 -1.17 -6.36
N LEU A 266 -19.21 -0.04 -6.46
CA LEU A 266 -18.95 0.60 -7.75
C LEU A 266 -18.05 -0.26 -8.67
N PRO A 267 -17.00 -0.94 -8.17
CA PRO A 267 -16.17 -1.82 -9.00
C PRO A 267 -16.93 -3.02 -9.60
N ASP A 268 -18.05 -3.42 -9.00
CA ASP A 268 -18.88 -4.51 -9.52
C ASP A 268 -19.86 -4.04 -10.62
N ARG A 269 -20.15 -2.74 -10.67
CA ARG A 269 -21.14 -2.13 -11.59
C ARG A 269 -20.52 -1.49 -12.82
N VAL A 270 -19.26 -1.07 -12.72
CA VAL A 270 -18.54 -0.36 -13.80
C VAL A 270 -17.46 -1.28 -14.37
N PRO A 271 -17.31 -1.35 -15.71
CA PRO A 271 -16.23 -2.14 -16.31
C PRO A 271 -14.86 -1.74 -15.75
N GLY A 272 -14.08 -2.73 -15.26
CA GLY A 272 -12.86 -2.50 -14.50
C GLY A 272 -11.85 -1.55 -15.16
N PHE A 273 -11.61 -1.66 -16.48
CA PHE A 273 -10.71 -0.73 -17.18
C PHE A 273 -11.27 0.70 -17.30
N THR A 274 -12.58 0.88 -17.40
CA THR A 274 -13.20 2.21 -17.43
C THR A 274 -13.06 2.90 -16.08
N LEU A 275 -13.34 2.16 -15.00
CA LEU A 275 -13.16 2.68 -13.63
C LEU A 275 -11.69 2.96 -13.32
N ALA A 276 -10.78 2.08 -13.76
CA ALA A 276 -9.34 2.26 -13.56
C ALA A 276 -8.80 3.50 -14.30
N ALA A 277 -9.23 3.73 -15.56
CA ALA A 277 -8.84 4.91 -16.31
C ALA A 277 -9.32 6.21 -15.64
N ALA A 278 -10.57 6.24 -15.15
CA ALA A 278 -11.11 7.37 -14.40
C ALA A 278 -10.36 7.59 -13.08
N ALA A 279 -10.03 6.53 -12.35
CA ALA A 279 -9.26 6.59 -11.12
C ALA A 279 -7.85 7.17 -11.35
N LEU A 280 -7.15 6.69 -12.38
CA LEU A 280 -5.82 7.21 -12.75
C LEU A 280 -5.88 8.67 -13.22
N ALA A 281 -6.94 9.05 -13.94
CA ALA A 281 -7.16 10.45 -14.35
C ALA A 281 -7.35 11.36 -13.12
N LEU A 282 -8.11 10.93 -12.11
CA LEU A 282 -8.27 11.68 -10.86
C LEU A 282 -6.92 11.86 -10.13
N ILE A 283 -6.07 10.82 -10.08
CA ILE A 283 -4.73 10.91 -9.51
C ILE A 283 -3.90 11.93 -10.30
N ALA A 284 -3.91 11.86 -11.63
CA ALA A 284 -3.15 12.76 -12.49
C ALA A 284 -3.60 14.22 -12.34
N ILE A 285 -4.90 14.47 -12.29
CA ILE A 285 -5.47 15.81 -12.06
C ILE A 285 -5.09 16.31 -10.67
N GLY A 286 -5.20 15.47 -9.63
CA GLY A 286 -4.85 15.83 -8.25
C GLY A 286 -3.38 16.26 -8.11
N LEU A 287 -2.45 15.46 -8.63
CA LEU A 287 -1.03 15.77 -8.59
C LEU A 287 -0.67 16.95 -9.52
N GLY A 288 -1.33 17.05 -10.68
CA GLY A 288 -1.23 18.20 -11.57
C GLY A 288 -1.70 19.51 -10.91
N THR A 289 -2.74 19.44 -10.06
CA THR A 289 -3.22 20.58 -9.28
C THR A 289 -2.15 21.06 -8.30
N MET A 290 -1.46 20.16 -7.59
CA MET A 290 -0.37 20.52 -6.69
C MET A 290 0.85 21.10 -7.43
N TRP A 291 1.09 20.64 -8.66
CA TRP A 291 2.16 21.16 -9.51
C TRP A 291 1.88 22.58 -9.99
N VAL A 292 0.69 22.81 -10.55
CA VAL A 292 0.33 24.10 -11.16
C VAL A 292 -0.02 25.15 -10.11
N PHE A 293 -0.61 24.72 -9.00
CA PHE A 293 -1.01 25.59 -7.89
C PHE A 293 -0.29 25.17 -6.60
N PRO A 294 1.03 25.52 -6.43
CA PRO A 294 1.80 25.15 -5.23
C PRO A 294 1.41 26.04 -4.04
N THR A 295 0.17 25.88 -3.60
CA THR A 295 -0.47 26.62 -2.52
C THR A 295 -1.16 25.67 -1.55
N VAL A 296 -1.49 26.14 -0.34
CA VAL A 296 -2.21 25.32 0.64
C VAL A 296 -3.56 24.83 0.08
N PRO A 297 -4.42 25.65 -0.55
CA PRO A 297 -5.62 25.15 -1.19
C PRO A 297 -5.34 24.13 -2.30
N GLY A 298 -4.30 24.34 -3.11
CA GLY A 298 -3.88 23.42 -4.17
C GLY A 298 -3.44 22.06 -3.60
N LEU A 299 -2.72 22.05 -2.47
CA LEU A 299 -2.35 20.83 -1.77
C LEU A 299 -3.59 20.04 -1.31
N TYR A 300 -4.53 20.66 -0.61
CA TYR A 300 -5.71 19.97 -0.10
C TYR A 300 -6.66 19.52 -1.21
N ALA A 301 -6.88 20.33 -2.24
CA ALA A 301 -7.67 19.94 -3.41
C ALA A 301 -7.02 18.78 -4.15
N GLY A 302 -5.70 18.88 -4.42
CA GLY A 302 -4.94 17.85 -5.10
C GLY A 302 -4.88 16.55 -4.32
N ALA A 303 -4.66 16.61 -3.00
CA ALA A 303 -4.68 15.44 -2.12
C ALA A 303 -6.04 14.73 -2.13
N THR A 304 -7.15 15.50 -2.09
CA THR A 304 -8.51 14.97 -2.16
C THR A 304 -8.76 14.23 -3.49
N LEU A 305 -8.43 14.84 -4.63
CA LEU A 305 -8.57 14.21 -5.94
C LEU A 305 -7.72 12.96 -6.08
N THR A 306 -6.46 13.03 -5.61
CA THR A 306 -5.56 11.88 -5.59
C THR A 306 -6.11 10.75 -4.73
N ALA A 307 -6.64 11.05 -3.54
CA ALA A 307 -7.24 10.07 -2.64
C ALA A 307 -8.48 9.39 -3.25
N LEU A 308 -9.36 10.15 -3.92
CA LEU A 308 -10.51 9.62 -4.66
C LEU A 308 -10.06 8.61 -5.75
N GLY A 309 -9.03 8.96 -6.50
CA GLY A 309 -8.46 8.07 -7.51
C GLY A 309 -7.85 6.80 -6.89
N VAL A 310 -7.05 6.94 -5.84
CA VAL A 310 -6.41 5.83 -5.12
C VAL A 310 -7.43 4.86 -4.54
N ALA A 311 -8.56 5.36 -4.05
CA ALA A 311 -9.63 4.53 -3.49
C ALA A 311 -10.12 3.47 -4.48
N PHE A 312 -10.18 3.79 -5.78
CA PHE A 312 -10.67 2.90 -6.82
C PHE A 312 -9.58 2.17 -7.60
N THR A 313 -8.33 2.63 -7.58
CA THR A 313 -7.26 2.09 -8.44
C THR A 313 -7.10 0.58 -8.27
N THR A 314 -6.83 0.09 -7.06
CA THR A 314 -6.64 -1.35 -6.81
C THR A 314 -7.90 -2.19 -7.08
N PRO A 315 -9.10 -1.83 -6.57
CA PRO A 315 -10.32 -2.58 -6.86
C PRO A 315 -10.66 -2.65 -8.35
N ALA A 316 -10.48 -1.55 -9.08
CA ALA A 316 -10.77 -1.49 -10.51
C ALA A 316 -9.86 -2.41 -11.34
N PHE A 317 -8.56 -2.44 -11.03
CA PHE A 317 -7.64 -3.34 -11.72
C PHE A 317 -7.87 -4.80 -11.35
N PHE A 318 -8.22 -5.12 -10.11
CA PHE A 318 -8.59 -6.48 -9.72
C PHE A 318 -9.88 -6.92 -10.42
N ALA A 319 -10.90 -6.06 -10.51
CA ALA A 319 -12.10 -6.32 -11.31
C ALA A 319 -11.78 -6.49 -12.81
N ALA A 320 -10.72 -5.85 -13.30
CA ALA A 320 -10.24 -6.05 -14.66
C ALA A 320 -9.48 -7.37 -14.86
N ILE A 321 -8.75 -7.89 -13.86
CA ILE A 321 -7.90 -9.08 -13.96
C ILE A 321 -8.70 -10.36 -13.72
N ILE A 322 -9.47 -10.43 -12.63
CA ILE A 322 -10.10 -11.66 -12.14
C ILE A 322 -10.96 -12.39 -13.19
N PRO A 323 -11.80 -11.72 -14.00
CA PRO A 323 -12.61 -12.38 -15.02
C PRO A 323 -11.81 -12.95 -16.21
N ARG A 324 -10.53 -12.58 -16.34
CA ARG A 324 -9.67 -12.93 -17.48
C ARG A 324 -8.75 -14.10 -17.23
N VAL A 325 -8.71 -14.58 -16.00
CA VAL A 325 -7.83 -15.67 -15.57
C VAL A 325 -8.65 -16.84 -15.05
N ALA A 326 -8.21 -18.06 -15.36
CA ALA A 326 -8.84 -19.25 -14.82
C ALA A 326 -8.78 -19.26 -13.29
N PRO A 327 -9.76 -19.84 -12.58
CA PRO A 327 -9.75 -19.90 -11.11
C PRO A 327 -8.44 -20.45 -10.54
N SER A 328 -7.83 -21.45 -11.19
CA SER A 328 -6.57 -22.07 -10.81
C SER A 328 -5.33 -21.16 -11.02
N GLU A 329 -5.44 -20.12 -11.86
CA GLU A 329 -4.35 -19.20 -12.20
C GLU A 329 -4.43 -17.87 -11.44
N ARG A 330 -5.51 -17.63 -10.69
CA ARG A 330 -5.73 -16.35 -9.98
C ARG A 330 -4.60 -16.01 -9.02
N GLY A 331 -4.06 -16.99 -8.31
CA GLY A 331 -2.93 -16.79 -7.41
C GLY A 331 -1.70 -16.24 -8.13
N VAL A 332 -1.35 -16.80 -9.29
CA VAL A 332 -0.20 -16.33 -10.11
C VAL A 332 -0.46 -14.93 -10.68
N ALA A 333 -1.69 -14.66 -11.12
CA ALA A 333 -2.07 -13.35 -11.66
C ALA A 333 -2.00 -12.26 -10.58
N LEU A 334 -2.50 -12.53 -9.37
CA LEU A 334 -2.41 -11.61 -8.24
C LEU A 334 -0.96 -11.45 -7.76
N GLY A 335 -0.17 -12.53 -7.77
CA GLY A 335 1.26 -12.47 -7.49
C GLY A 335 2.01 -11.57 -8.48
N THR A 336 1.71 -11.67 -9.78
CA THR A 336 2.24 -10.74 -10.81
C THR A 336 1.87 -9.30 -10.47
N THR A 337 0.63 -9.04 -10.11
CA THR A 337 0.16 -7.69 -9.77
C THR A 337 0.88 -7.14 -8.53
N SER A 338 1.13 -7.97 -7.52
CA SER A 338 1.88 -7.57 -6.32
C SER A 338 3.33 -7.15 -6.64
N LEU A 339 3.99 -7.80 -7.61
CA LEU A 339 5.33 -7.39 -8.04
C LEU A 339 5.32 -5.96 -8.60
N PHE A 340 4.30 -5.59 -9.38
CA PHE A 340 4.17 -4.24 -9.92
C PHE A 340 3.83 -3.21 -8.84
N ILE A 341 3.11 -3.60 -7.79
CA ILE A 341 2.85 -2.75 -6.61
C ILE A 341 4.17 -2.43 -5.90
N ASP A 342 5.01 -3.45 -5.64
CA ASP A 342 6.30 -3.23 -4.98
C ASP A 342 7.24 -2.36 -5.84
N LEU A 343 7.33 -2.64 -7.14
CA LEU A 343 8.08 -1.78 -8.07
C LEU A 343 7.60 -0.32 -8.04
N ALA A 344 6.30 -0.11 -7.90
CA ALA A 344 5.71 1.23 -7.82
C ALA A 344 6.07 1.94 -6.51
N PHE A 345 6.02 1.24 -5.38
CA PHE A 345 6.45 1.77 -4.09
C PHE A 345 7.94 2.12 -4.06
N GLY A 346 8.78 1.38 -4.81
CA GLY A 346 10.18 1.71 -4.98
C GLY A 346 10.40 2.86 -5.96
N GLY A 347 9.82 2.76 -7.14
CA GLY A 347 10.08 3.68 -8.26
C GLY A 347 9.43 5.05 -8.13
N GLY A 348 8.25 5.13 -7.53
CA GLY A 348 7.53 6.41 -7.38
C GLY A 348 8.32 7.46 -6.59
N PRO A 349 8.76 7.15 -5.37
CA PRO A 349 9.59 8.08 -4.58
C PRO A 349 10.91 8.44 -5.26
N VAL A 350 11.59 7.47 -5.90
CA VAL A 350 12.85 7.72 -6.61
C VAL A 350 12.62 8.70 -7.77
N LEU A 351 11.57 8.52 -8.57
CA LEU A 351 11.24 9.46 -9.65
C LEU A 351 10.86 10.84 -9.10
N THR A 352 10.06 10.89 -8.04
CA THR A 352 9.68 12.16 -7.41
C THR A 352 10.90 12.90 -6.88
N GLY A 353 11.79 12.21 -6.16
CA GLY A 353 13.02 12.80 -5.64
C GLY A 353 13.96 13.28 -6.73
N LEU A 354 14.15 12.47 -7.78
CA LEU A 354 14.98 12.85 -8.93
C LEU A 354 14.48 14.16 -9.56
N VAL A 355 13.19 14.29 -9.82
CA VAL A 355 12.64 15.52 -10.43
C VAL A 355 12.62 16.67 -9.43
N ALA A 356 12.35 16.39 -8.15
CA ALA A 356 12.35 17.40 -7.10
C ALA A 356 13.72 18.07 -6.94
N GLY A 357 14.81 17.33 -7.05
CA GLY A 357 16.17 17.85 -6.97
C GLY A 357 16.53 18.84 -8.09
N TYR A 358 15.88 18.74 -9.26
CA TYR A 358 16.11 19.66 -10.39
C TYR A 358 15.10 20.80 -10.45
N ALA A 359 13.84 20.57 -10.08
CA ALA A 359 12.73 21.47 -10.37
C ALA A 359 11.80 21.72 -9.18
N GLY A 360 12.16 21.23 -7.99
CA GLY A 360 11.40 21.38 -6.77
C GLY A 360 10.27 20.32 -6.60
N TYR A 361 9.75 20.20 -5.39
CA TYR A 361 8.79 19.17 -5.00
C TYR A 361 7.48 19.22 -5.80
N ALA A 362 6.97 20.41 -6.13
CA ALA A 362 5.78 20.55 -6.96
C ALA A 362 5.96 19.90 -8.33
N ALA A 363 7.12 20.08 -8.97
CA ALA A 363 7.44 19.41 -10.24
C ALA A 363 7.61 17.90 -10.07
N GLY A 364 8.13 17.44 -8.93
CA GLY A 364 8.19 16.03 -8.58
C GLY A 364 6.79 15.40 -8.57
N PHE A 365 5.79 16.06 -7.98
CA PHE A 365 4.39 15.62 -8.04
C PHE A 365 3.83 15.65 -9.47
N GLY A 366 4.18 16.69 -10.25
CA GLY A 366 3.84 16.75 -11.67
C GLY A 366 4.35 15.55 -12.45
N ALA A 367 5.61 15.15 -12.22
CA ALA A 367 6.23 14.02 -12.91
C ALA A 367 5.48 12.70 -12.67
N VAL A 368 5.19 12.35 -11.41
CA VAL A 368 4.42 11.14 -11.11
C VAL A 368 2.94 11.29 -11.49
N GLY A 369 2.41 12.52 -11.54
CA GLY A 369 1.10 12.83 -12.12
C GLY A 369 1.03 12.52 -13.61
N LEU A 370 2.09 12.84 -14.38
CA LEU A 370 2.22 12.49 -15.79
C LEU A 370 2.32 10.96 -16.00
N VAL A 371 2.98 10.24 -15.09
CA VAL A 371 3.00 8.77 -15.10
C VAL A 371 1.58 8.21 -14.92
N ALA A 372 0.80 8.76 -13.99
CA ALA A 372 -0.60 8.38 -13.80
C ALA A 372 -1.46 8.73 -15.02
N LEU A 373 -1.22 9.88 -15.66
CA LEU A 373 -1.90 10.29 -16.89
C LEU A 373 -1.63 9.33 -18.04
N ALA A 374 -0.36 8.95 -18.25
CA ALA A 374 0.00 7.95 -19.25
C ALA A 374 -0.69 6.60 -18.99
N GLY A 375 -0.76 6.18 -17.71
CA GLY A 375 -1.53 5.02 -17.28
C GLY A 375 -3.03 5.15 -17.58
N ALA A 376 -3.62 6.33 -17.33
CA ALA A 376 -5.03 6.60 -17.60
C ALA A 376 -5.33 6.47 -19.10
N VAL A 377 -4.52 7.10 -19.95
CA VAL A 377 -4.66 7.05 -21.41
C VAL A 377 -4.52 5.62 -21.93
N GLY A 378 -3.46 4.89 -21.52
CA GLY A 378 -3.26 3.50 -21.93
C GLY A 378 -4.39 2.56 -21.48
N THR A 379 -4.90 2.77 -20.27
CA THR A 379 -6.03 2.00 -19.73
C THR A 379 -7.34 2.33 -20.44
N ALA A 380 -7.58 3.61 -20.78
CA ALA A 380 -8.75 4.04 -21.56
C ALA A 380 -8.71 3.45 -22.99
N TYR A 381 -7.57 3.48 -23.63
CA TYR A 381 -7.39 2.86 -24.95
C TYR A 381 -7.69 1.35 -24.92
N ALA A 382 -7.20 0.64 -23.90
CA ALA A 382 -7.50 -0.78 -23.68
C ALA A 382 -9.00 -1.03 -23.41
N ALA A 383 -9.72 -0.09 -22.80
CA ALA A 383 -11.16 -0.16 -22.59
C ALA A 383 -11.95 0.01 -23.90
N LEU A 384 -11.55 0.95 -24.76
CA LEU A 384 -12.19 1.24 -26.05
C LEU A 384 -12.01 0.12 -27.07
N GLY A 385 -10.79 -0.38 -27.24
CA GLY A 385 -10.49 -1.48 -28.17
C GLY A 385 -11.28 -2.77 -27.90
N ARG A 386 -11.78 -2.95 -26.69
CA ARG A 386 -12.63 -4.08 -26.29
C ARG A 386 -14.10 -3.88 -26.60
N ARG A 387 -14.59 -2.64 -26.60
CA ARG A 387 -15.97 -2.33 -27.00
C ARG A 387 -16.17 -2.57 -28.48
N THR A 388 -15.16 -2.26 -29.30
CA THR A 388 -15.22 -2.49 -30.75
C THR A 388 -15.22 -3.98 -31.12
N VAL A 389 -14.44 -4.82 -30.42
CA VAL A 389 -14.43 -6.27 -30.62
C VAL A 389 -15.73 -6.93 -30.17
N ALA A 390 -16.31 -6.49 -29.03
CA ALA A 390 -17.60 -7.00 -28.54
C ALA A 390 -18.81 -6.54 -29.37
N ALA A 391 -18.71 -5.42 -30.07
CA ALA A 391 -19.75 -4.93 -30.99
C ALA A 391 -19.66 -5.56 -32.39
N ALA A 392 -18.54 -6.19 -32.72
CA ALA A 392 -18.30 -6.85 -34.01
C ALA A 392 -18.50 -8.38 -33.97
N ALA A 393 -18.72 -8.96 -32.77
CA ALA A 393 -19.04 -10.38 -32.52
C ALA A 393 -20.52 -10.57 -32.19
#